data_c98f300e8cc25840a3d68012790f8f51
#
_entry.id   c98f300e8cc25840a3d68012790f8f51
#
_cell.length_a   1.000
_cell.length_b   1.000
_cell.length_c   1.000
_cell.angle_alpha   90.00
_cell.angle_beta   90.00
_cell.angle_gamma   90.00
#
_symmetry.space_group_name_H-M   'P 1'
#
loop_
_entity.id
_entity.type
_entity.pdbx_description
1 polymer ?
#
loop_
_entity_poly.entity_id
_entity_poly.type
_entity_poly.pdbx_seq_one_letter_code
_entity_poly.pdbx_strand_id
1 'polypeptide(L)'
;MLALPAVQANLNNIVLGWFNIGQMFSKTKDTSLIAALSTAEQDLPGIENDLFTSTQSFVNSVLWSGSGKIDDLFTSQTVYVNQRLATLYPGITYSGGTKAPTSDTTFVAGTWPPSQGRSGMLTQPSYLWSASDPAVNSIVKRGKGVHDNVLCQDPLGSPVDLSTPSAKLVLACTNPTVAGATPDSTCDSEILISNARMTYQPCKTCHSQMDPYSRVLQNFGPIGNYRTVDEKGRSIDPTVTFVPSSPLAGTTLTGVQNFTQALVSSGIIDGCSVQQMASYAIGSAIQKYSTCEIDAVRTSTDGTIKSLFSNVLLANFVRARAGGTK
;
A
#
# COMPACT_ATOMS: atom_id res chain seq x y z
N MET A 1 0.60 25.88 16.31
CA MET A 1 1.30 24.59 16.55
C MET A 1 1.58 23.84 15.26
N LEU A 2 0.59 23.57 14.40
CA LEU A 2 0.75 22.82 13.13
C LEU A 2 1.69 23.48 12.11
N ALA A 3 1.96 24.78 12.22
CA ALA A 3 2.91 25.49 11.34
C ALA A 3 4.39 25.31 11.72
N LEU A 4 4.67 24.66 12.86
CA LEU A 4 6.05 24.40 13.29
C LEU A 4 6.67 23.29 12.43
N PRO A 5 7.87 23.48 11.84
CA PRO A 5 8.52 22.48 10.99
C PRO A 5 8.67 21.11 11.64
N ALA A 6 8.97 21.05 12.93
CA ALA A 6 9.08 19.79 13.67
C ALA A 6 7.73 19.04 13.76
N VAL A 7 6.61 19.75 13.87
CA VAL A 7 5.26 19.15 13.89
C VAL A 7 4.90 18.65 12.49
N GLN A 8 5.24 19.40 11.46
CA GLN A 8 5.04 18.99 10.07
C GLN A 8 5.84 17.73 9.75
N ALA A 9 7.11 17.68 10.12
CA ALA A 9 7.95 16.49 9.93
C ALA A 9 7.38 15.27 10.68
N ASN A 10 6.90 15.43 11.91
CA ASN A 10 6.27 14.36 12.66
C ASN A 10 4.99 13.84 12.00
N LEU A 11 4.11 14.72 11.50
CA LEU A 11 2.91 14.30 10.78
C LEU A 11 3.25 13.56 9.49
N ASN A 12 4.24 14.01 8.73
CA ASN A 12 4.73 13.29 7.57
C ASN A 12 5.20 11.88 7.97
N ASN A 13 5.98 11.76 9.05
CA ASN A 13 6.47 10.48 9.54
C ASN A 13 5.34 9.55 10.03
N ILE A 14 4.28 10.10 10.62
CA ILE A 14 3.09 9.32 11.01
C ILE A 14 2.44 8.71 9.76
N VAL A 15 2.24 9.50 8.70
CA VAL A 15 1.66 9.01 7.45
C VAL A 15 2.58 7.97 6.80
N LEU A 16 3.88 8.20 6.72
CA LEU A 16 4.85 7.24 6.20
C LEU A 16 4.84 5.93 7.03
N GLY A 17 4.72 6.04 8.34
CA GLY A 17 4.59 4.91 9.26
C GLY A 17 3.30 4.12 9.07
N TRP A 18 2.18 4.81 8.85
CA TRP A 18 0.88 4.20 8.53
C TRP A 18 0.99 3.21 7.36
N PHE A 19 1.69 3.61 6.29
CA PHE A 19 1.91 2.76 5.12
C PHE A 19 3.17 1.89 5.20
N ASN A 20 3.84 1.82 6.35
CA ASN A 20 5.07 1.03 6.57
C ASN A 20 6.20 1.33 5.55
N ILE A 21 6.31 2.58 5.08
CA ILE A 21 7.27 2.94 4.03
C ILE A 21 8.71 2.65 4.45
N GLY A 22 9.06 2.90 5.72
CA GLY A 22 10.41 2.64 6.24
C GLY A 22 10.87 1.17 6.12
N GLN A 23 9.95 0.24 5.95
CA GLN A 23 10.29 -1.19 5.77
C GLN A 23 11.07 -1.46 4.47
N MET A 24 11.01 -0.55 3.49
CA MET A 24 11.74 -0.71 2.24
C MET A 24 13.25 -0.86 2.46
N PHE A 25 13.82 -0.14 3.42
CA PHE A 25 15.27 -0.21 3.75
C PHE A 25 15.73 -1.57 4.29
N SER A 26 14.81 -2.46 4.64
CA SER A 26 15.10 -3.84 5.06
C SER A 26 14.86 -4.86 3.95
N LYS A 27 14.55 -4.42 2.72
CA LYS A 27 14.16 -5.29 1.59
C LYS A 27 15.16 -5.18 0.45
N THR A 28 16.03 -6.16 0.33
CA THR A 28 16.92 -6.28 -0.84
C THR A 28 16.11 -6.52 -2.10
N LYS A 29 16.50 -5.89 -3.20
CA LYS A 29 15.95 -6.10 -4.55
C LYS A 29 16.99 -6.68 -5.49
N ASP A 30 16.52 -7.42 -6.48
CA ASP A 30 17.35 -7.91 -7.56
C ASP A 30 17.77 -6.73 -8.46
N THR A 31 19.07 -6.64 -8.75
CA THR A 31 19.62 -5.56 -9.58
C THR A 31 19.13 -5.61 -11.03
N SER A 32 18.68 -6.76 -11.51
CA SER A 32 18.06 -6.88 -12.84
C SER A 32 16.81 -6.00 -13.01
N LEU A 33 16.12 -5.67 -11.90
CA LEU A 33 14.95 -4.80 -11.91
C LEU A 33 15.27 -3.33 -12.23
N ILE A 34 16.52 -2.94 -12.04
CA ILE A 34 17.02 -1.59 -12.28
C ILE A 34 17.97 -1.52 -13.47
N ALA A 35 17.96 -2.54 -14.34
CA ALA A 35 18.83 -2.62 -15.51
C ALA A 35 18.60 -1.50 -16.54
N ALA A 36 17.49 -0.74 -16.43
CA ALA A 36 17.26 0.46 -17.23
C ALA A 36 18.22 1.63 -16.88
N LEU A 37 18.81 1.59 -15.69
CA LEU A 37 19.82 2.57 -15.25
C LEU A 37 21.20 2.19 -15.75
N SER A 38 22.05 3.19 -15.96
CA SER A 38 23.49 2.96 -16.22
C SER A 38 24.14 2.27 -15.02
N THR A 39 25.25 1.56 -15.25
CA THR A 39 25.97 0.85 -14.18
C THR A 39 26.35 1.77 -13.00
N ALA A 40 26.67 3.04 -13.28
CA ALA A 40 26.98 4.03 -12.25
C ALA A 40 25.77 4.46 -11.42
N GLU A 41 24.56 4.34 -11.98
CA GLU A 41 23.30 4.70 -11.32
C GLU A 41 22.64 3.51 -10.61
N GLN A 42 23.13 2.27 -10.80
CA GLN A 42 22.63 1.04 -10.18
C GLN A 42 23.08 0.91 -8.71
N ASP A 43 22.89 1.99 -7.96
CA ASP A 43 23.13 2.07 -6.52
C ASP A 43 21.84 1.81 -5.77
N LEU A 44 21.59 0.58 -5.32
CA LEU A 44 20.37 0.22 -4.60
C LEU A 44 20.09 1.09 -3.36
N PRO A 45 21.07 1.33 -2.45
CA PRO A 45 20.86 2.24 -1.32
C PRO A 45 20.49 3.67 -1.75
N GLY A 46 21.10 4.18 -2.80
CA GLY A 46 20.76 5.49 -3.34
C GLY A 46 19.36 5.54 -3.94
N ILE A 47 18.93 4.47 -4.65
CA ILE A 47 17.57 4.36 -5.19
C ILE A 47 16.54 4.27 -4.06
N GLU A 48 16.81 3.51 -2.99
CA GLU A 48 15.97 3.45 -1.80
C GLU A 48 15.78 4.83 -1.17
N ASN A 49 16.84 5.59 -0.99
CA ASN A 49 16.79 6.96 -0.47
C ASN A 49 15.99 7.88 -1.41
N ASP A 50 16.15 7.76 -2.72
CA ASP A 50 15.40 8.54 -3.69
C ASP A 50 13.90 8.22 -3.64
N LEU A 51 13.55 6.94 -3.58
CA LEU A 51 12.15 6.49 -3.46
C LEU A 51 11.51 6.96 -2.16
N PHE A 52 12.24 6.92 -1.06
CA PHE A 52 11.79 7.44 0.22
C PHE A 52 11.56 8.96 0.15
N THR A 53 12.50 9.71 -0.38
CA THR A 53 12.41 11.17 -0.57
C THR A 53 11.26 11.55 -1.49
N SER A 54 11.06 10.80 -2.59
CA SER A 54 9.91 10.95 -3.49
C SER A 54 8.59 10.85 -2.73
N THR A 55 8.43 9.78 -1.96
CA THR A 55 7.20 9.54 -1.19
C THR A 55 7.01 10.54 -0.06
N GLN A 56 8.07 10.93 0.62
CA GLN A 56 8.04 11.99 1.63
C GLN A 56 7.59 13.33 1.00
N SER A 57 8.10 13.66 -0.19
CA SER A 57 7.69 14.86 -0.93
C SER A 57 6.21 14.79 -1.36
N PHE A 58 5.74 13.62 -1.78
CA PHE A 58 4.33 13.38 -2.08
C PHE A 58 3.45 13.63 -0.85
N VAL A 59 3.76 13.00 0.28
CA VAL A 59 3.02 13.19 1.55
C VAL A 59 3.04 14.66 1.96
N ASN A 60 4.21 15.30 1.91
CA ASN A 60 4.36 16.71 2.24
C ASN A 60 3.50 17.61 1.33
N SER A 61 3.41 17.29 0.03
CA SER A 61 2.59 18.05 -0.90
C SER A 61 1.10 17.93 -0.62
N VAL A 62 0.63 16.72 -0.30
CA VAL A 62 -0.78 16.51 0.08
C VAL A 62 -1.13 17.27 1.36
N LEU A 63 -0.30 17.14 2.40
CA LEU A 63 -0.61 17.69 3.73
C LEU A 63 -0.48 19.21 3.81
N TRP A 64 0.47 19.80 3.10
CA TRP A 64 0.89 21.19 3.37
C TRP A 64 0.71 22.14 2.20
N SER A 65 0.83 21.66 0.96
CA SER A 65 0.71 22.48 -0.26
C SER A 65 -0.58 22.24 -1.04
N GLY A 66 -1.24 21.10 -0.81
CA GLY A 66 -2.49 20.70 -1.45
C GLY A 66 -3.72 20.94 -0.57
N SER A 67 -4.73 20.11 -0.76
CA SER A 67 -6.00 20.17 -0.03
C SER A 67 -5.86 19.79 1.44
N GLY A 68 -4.86 19.03 1.81
CA GLY A 68 -4.70 18.39 3.11
C GLY A 68 -5.65 17.22 3.35
N LYS A 69 -6.49 16.84 2.37
CA LYS A 69 -7.50 15.79 2.53
C LYS A 69 -6.86 14.40 2.60
N ILE A 70 -7.44 13.55 3.42
CA ILE A 70 -7.06 12.13 3.56
C ILE A 70 -7.25 11.41 2.22
N ASP A 71 -8.34 11.72 1.50
CA ASP A 71 -8.67 11.14 0.21
C ASP A 71 -7.56 11.31 -0.82
N ASP A 72 -6.87 12.45 -0.81
CA ASP A 72 -5.78 12.73 -1.76
C ASP A 72 -4.55 11.85 -1.52
N LEU A 73 -4.38 11.30 -0.31
CA LEU A 73 -3.38 10.26 -0.07
C LEU A 73 -3.67 8.97 -0.86
N PHE A 74 -4.92 8.75 -1.25
CA PHE A 74 -5.35 7.55 -1.96
C PHE A 74 -5.62 7.78 -3.44
N THR A 75 -5.93 9.02 -3.85
CA THR A 75 -6.41 9.30 -5.21
C THR A 75 -5.47 10.17 -6.05
N SER A 76 -4.54 10.87 -5.46
CA SER A 76 -3.62 11.74 -6.18
C SER A 76 -2.69 10.96 -7.13
N GLN A 77 -2.50 11.50 -8.33
CA GLN A 77 -1.57 10.96 -9.33
C GLN A 77 -0.21 11.66 -9.33
N THR A 78 0.04 12.49 -8.34
CA THR A 78 1.30 13.23 -8.20
C THR A 78 2.45 12.30 -7.82
N VAL A 79 3.63 12.57 -8.38
CA VAL A 79 4.89 11.94 -8.03
C VAL A 79 5.99 12.99 -7.98
N TYR A 80 6.99 12.75 -7.16
CA TYR A 80 8.21 13.54 -7.13
C TYR A 80 9.39 12.70 -7.59
N VAL A 81 10.13 13.15 -8.60
CA VAL A 81 11.24 12.39 -9.17
C VAL A 81 12.47 13.26 -9.34
N ASN A 82 13.64 12.65 -9.13
CA ASN A 82 14.93 13.12 -9.59
C ASN A 82 15.26 12.49 -10.95
N GLN A 83 16.43 12.75 -11.51
CA GLN A 83 16.85 12.22 -12.82
C GLN A 83 16.83 10.69 -12.85
N ARG A 84 17.39 10.03 -11.83
CA ARG A 84 17.45 8.57 -11.71
C ARG A 84 16.05 7.94 -11.68
N LEU A 85 15.13 8.47 -10.85
CA LEU A 85 13.75 7.98 -10.80
C LEU A 85 12.98 8.27 -12.09
N ALA A 86 13.22 9.40 -12.75
CA ALA A 86 12.59 9.70 -14.03
C ALA A 86 13.03 8.73 -15.15
N THR A 87 14.28 8.24 -15.09
CA THR A 87 14.77 7.18 -15.98
C THR A 87 14.13 5.83 -15.65
N LEU A 88 14.02 5.50 -14.36
CA LEU A 88 13.47 4.24 -13.90
C LEU A 88 11.95 4.12 -14.13
N TYR A 89 11.25 5.26 -14.09
CA TYR A 89 9.79 5.35 -14.28
C TYR A 89 9.44 6.30 -15.43
N PRO A 90 9.58 5.86 -16.69
CA PRO A 90 9.36 6.71 -17.85
C PRO A 90 7.89 7.11 -18.03
N GLY A 91 7.68 8.18 -18.80
CA GLY A 91 6.34 8.66 -19.19
C GLY A 91 5.69 9.63 -18.22
N ILE A 92 6.38 10.04 -17.17
CA ILE A 92 5.90 11.09 -16.26
C ILE A 92 5.76 12.41 -17.02
N THR A 93 4.64 13.09 -16.84
CA THR A 93 4.38 14.41 -17.43
C THR A 93 4.68 15.51 -16.40
N TYR A 94 5.28 16.58 -16.88
CA TYR A 94 5.65 17.76 -16.08
C TYR A 94 4.82 18.95 -16.55
N SER A 95 4.12 19.64 -15.64
CA SER A 95 3.22 20.75 -15.95
C SER A 95 3.79 22.10 -15.47
N GLY A 96 3.16 23.19 -15.91
CA GLY A 96 3.49 24.54 -15.43
C GLY A 96 4.88 25.05 -15.78
N GLY A 97 5.45 24.58 -16.93
CA GLY A 97 6.80 24.97 -17.36
C GLY A 97 7.92 24.20 -16.65
N THR A 98 7.59 23.28 -15.74
CA THR A 98 8.55 22.35 -15.13
C THR A 98 9.11 21.42 -16.19
N LYS A 99 10.42 21.20 -16.17
CA LYS A 99 11.12 20.26 -17.07
C LYS A 99 11.42 18.97 -16.31
N ALA A 100 11.67 17.90 -17.07
CA ALA A 100 12.23 16.67 -16.51
C ALA A 100 13.53 17.00 -15.72
N PRO A 101 13.73 16.35 -14.56
CA PRO A 101 14.92 16.60 -13.76
C PRO A 101 16.19 16.16 -14.51
N THR A 102 17.26 16.93 -14.33
CA THR A 102 18.58 16.67 -14.93
C THR A 102 19.65 16.39 -13.87
N SER A 103 19.24 16.15 -12.63
CA SER A 103 20.11 15.88 -11.49
C SER A 103 19.44 14.91 -10.53
N ASP A 104 20.25 14.06 -9.90
CA ASP A 104 19.78 13.12 -8.85
C ASP A 104 19.56 13.80 -7.49
N THR A 105 19.96 15.05 -7.34
CA THR A 105 19.78 15.81 -6.09
C THR A 105 18.55 16.70 -6.10
N THR A 106 17.91 16.89 -7.27
CA THR A 106 16.76 17.79 -7.42
C THR A 106 15.51 17.00 -7.75
N PHE A 107 14.52 17.05 -6.86
CA PHE A 107 13.20 16.43 -7.07
C PHE A 107 12.24 17.44 -7.67
N VAL A 108 11.53 17.03 -8.70
CA VAL A 108 10.48 17.82 -9.35
C VAL A 108 9.15 17.07 -9.32
N ALA A 109 8.07 17.82 -9.17
CA ALA A 109 6.72 17.26 -9.23
C ALA A 109 6.35 16.90 -10.68
N GLY A 110 5.74 15.75 -10.84
CA GLY A 110 5.15 15.29 -12.09
C GLY A 110 3.85 14.55 -11.85
N THR A 111 3.23 14.11 -12.94
CA THR A 111 2.01 13.32 -12.91
C THR A 111 2.27 12.00 -13.64
N TRP A 112 1.84 10.91 -13.03
CA TRP A 112 1.92 9.59 -13.63
C TRP A 112 1.14 9.51 -14.93
N PRO A 113 1.58 8.69 -15.91
CA PRO A 113 0.79 8.44 -17.12
C PRO A 113 -0.61 7.92 -16.78
N PRO A 114 -1.68 8.54 -17.29
CA PRO A 114 -3.06 8.08 -17.00
C PRO A 114 -3.30 6.61 -17.36
N SER A 115 -2.62 6.10 -18.39
CA SER A 115 -2.70 4.70 -18.85
C SER A 115 -2.22 3.68 -17.79
N GLN A 116 -1.44 4.10 -16.81
CA GLN A 116 -0.98 3.24 -15.71
C GLN A 116 -2.01 3.12 -14.58
N GLY A 117 -3.02 3.99 -14.51
CA GLY A 117 -4.04 3.99 -13.47
C GLY A 117 -3.49 4.08 -12.05
N ARG A 118 -2.33 4.78 -11.86
CA ARG A 118 -1.75 4.96 -10.52
C ARG A 118 -2.62 5.83 -9.64
N SER A 119 -2.60 5.56 -8.34
CA SER A 119 -3.47 6.24 -7.38
C SER A 119 -2.86 6.25 -5.98
N GLY A 120 -2.48 7.43 -5.52
CA GLY A 120 -2.02 7.72 -4.18
C GLY A 120 -0.87 6.85 -3.65
N MET A 121 -0.86 6.69 -2.33
CA MET A 121 0.18 5.95 -1.58
C MET A 121 0.34 4.50 -2.02
N LEU A 122 -0.76 3.82 -2.39
CA LEU A 122 -0.72 2.40 -2.76
C LEU A 122 0.07 2.14 -4.05
N THR A 123 0.31 3.17 -4.85
CA THR A 123 1.09 3.07 -6.08
C THR A 123 2.40 3.86 -6.04
N GLN A 124 2.75 4.46 -4.90
CA GLN A 124 4.10 5.00 -4.73
C GLN A 124 5.11 3.84 -4.78
N PRO A 125 6.20 3.99 -5.55
CA PRO A 125 7.17 2.92 -5.71
C PRO A 125 7.76 2.41 -4.39
N SER A 126 7.95 3.28 -3.40
CA SER A 126 8.43 2.90 -2.07
C SER A 126 7.47 1.95 -1.33
N TYR A 127 6.13 2.17 -1.43
CA TYR A 127 5.13 1.26 -0.89
C TYR A 127 5.19 -0.11 -1.57
N LEU A 128 5.24 -0.11 -2.90
CA LEU A 128 5.30 -1.34 -3.69
C LEU A 128 6.61 -2.12 -3.46
N TRP A 129 7.73 -1.39 -3.26
CA TRP A 129 9.02 -1.97 -2.87
C TRP A 129 8.93 -2.63 -1.49
N SER A 130 8.43 -1.91 -0.49
CA SER A 130 8.35 -2.43 0.89
C SER A 130 7.50 -3.71 0.99
N ALA A 131 6.48 -3.83 0.16
CA ALA A 131 5.50 -4.92 0.14
C ALA A 131 5.75 -5.96 -0.97
N SER A 132 7.00 -6.14 -1.41
CA SER A 132 7.37 -7.12 -2.45
C SER A 132 8.57 -7.96 -2.04
N ASP A 133 8.77 -9.07 -2.74
CA ASP A 133 9.94 -9.93 -2.65
C ASP A 133 11.11 -9.39 -3.49
N PRO A 134 12.32 -9.97 -3.42
CA PRO A 134 13.48 -9.42 -4.13
C PRO A 134 13.29 -9.23 -5.64
N ALA A 135 12.71 -10.21 -6.34
CA ALA A 135 12.58 -10.21 -7.79
C ALA A 135 11.12 -10.19 -8.28
N VAL A 136 10.15 -10.50 -7.39
CA VAL A 136 8.74 -10.69 -7.77
C VAL A 136 7.81 -9.93 -6.83
N ASN A 137 6.58 -9.72 -7.28
CA ASN A 137 5.53 -9.19 -6.41
C ASN A 137 5.23 -10.19 -5.28
N SER A 138 4.74 -9.67 -4.16
CA SER A 138 4.14 -10.51 -3.12
C SER A 138 2.67 -10.15 -2.96
N ILE A 139 1.80 -11.03 -3.46
CA ILE A 139 0.35 -10.87 -3.29
C ILE A 139 0.01 -10.85 -1.79
N VAL A 140 0.63 -11.71 -1.01
CA VAL A 140 0.40 -11.81 0.44
C VAL A 140 0.79 -10.53 1.17
N LYS A 141 2.01 -10.02 0.95
CA LYS A 141 2.50 -8.82 1.65
C LYS A 141 1.67 -7.58 1.30
N ARG A 142 1.36 -7.39 0.01
CA ARG A 142 0.53 -6.26 -0.46
C ARG A 142 -0.89 -6.38 0.05
N GLY A 143 -1.51 -7.58 -0.07
CA GLY A 143 -2.87 -7.82 0.37
C GLY A 143 -3.02 -7.62 1.87
N LYS A 144 -2.10 -8.19 2.66
CA LYS A 144 -2.06 -8.00 4.11
C LYS A 144 -1.83 -6.54 4.50
N GLY A 145 -0.93 -5.83 3.80
CA GLY A 145 -0.69 -4.41 4.06
C GLY A 145 -1.93 -3.54 3.86
N VAL A 146 -2.71 -3.80 2.81
CA VAL A 146 -4.00 -3.10 2.61
C VAL A 146 -5.01 -3.51 3.67
N HIS A 147 -5.17 -4.82 3.93
CA HIS A 147 -6.09 -5.36 4.93
C HIS A 147 -5.86 -4.75 6.33
N ASP A 148 -4.62 -4.76 6.80
CA ASP A 148 -4.28 -4.35 8.16
C ASP A 148 -4.18 -2.82 8.31
N ASN A 149 -3.52 -2.16 7.36
CA ASN A 149 -3.13 -0.75 7.53
C ASN A 149 -4.09 0.23 6.86
N VAL A 150 -4.72 -0.16 5.74
CA VAL A 150 -5.62 0.73 4.98
C VAL A 150 -7.08 0.52 5.37
N LEU A 151 -7.45 -0.72 5.67
CA LEU A 151 -8.82 -1.09 6.03
C LEU A 151 -9.01 -1.33 7.52
N CYS A 152 -7.92 -1.42 8.30
CA CYS A 152 -7.94 -1.70 9.74
C CYS A 152 -8.84 -2.89 10.10
N GLN A 153 -8.83 -3.93 9.26
CA GLN A 153 -9.64 -5.12 9.49
C GLN A 153 -9.08 -5.97 10.63
N ASP A 154 -9.95 -6.78 11.20
CA ASP A 154 -9.57 -7.72 12.26
C ASP A 154 -8.48 -8.71 11.78
N PRO A 155 -7.61 -9.17 12.69
CA PRO A 155 -6.57 -10.12 12.33
C PRO A 155 -7.11 -11.36 11.62
N LEU A 156 -6.42 -11.81 10.57
CA LEU A 156 -6.79 -12.96 9.72
C LEU A 156 -6.75 -14.32 10.43
N GLY A 157 -6.58 -14.36 11.73
CA GLY A 157 -6.44 -15.59 12.51
C GLY A 157 -5.00 -16.09 12.60
N SER A 158 -4.81 -17.29 13.13
CA SER A 158 -3.48 -17.89 13.31
C SER A 158 -2.89 -18.36 11.96
N PRO A 159 -1.58 -18.26 11.77
CA PRO A 159 -0.90 -18.81 10.61
C PRO A 159 -1.22 -20.29 10.43
N VAL A 160 -1.40 -20.70 9.18
CA VAL A 160 -1.60 -22.10 8.79
C VAL A 160 -0.26 -22.83 8.86
N ASP A 161 -0.27 -24.06 9.38
CA ASP A 161 0.88 -24.96 9.27
C ASP A 161 1.07 -25.42 7.82
N LEU A 162 2.11 -24.89 7.17
CA LEU A 162 2.46 -25.17 5.79
C LEU A 162 3.06 -26.58 5.61
N SER A 163 3.36 -27.31 6.68
CA SER A 163 3.86 -28.68 6.63
C SER A 163 2.77 -29.71 6.33
N THR A 164 1.51 -29.35 6.54
CA THR A 164 0.37 -30.26 6.32
C THR A 164 0.24 -30.67 4.84
N PRO A 165 -0.20 -31.92 4.56
CA PRO A 165 -0.41 -32.38 3.20
C PRO A 165 -1.33 -31.47 2.37
N SER A 166 -2.45 -31.01 2.96
CA SER A 166 -3.39 -30.11 2.31
C SER A 166 -2.77 -28.75 1.96
N ALA A 167 -1.97 -28.16 2.88
CA ALA A 167 -1.27 -26.90 2.60
C ALA A 167 -0.24 -27.06 1.48
N LYS A 168 0.51 -28.18 1.45
CA LYS A 168 1.47 -28.48 0.38
C LYS A 168 0.79 -28.63 -0.98
N LEU A 169 -0.37 -29.28 -1.04
CA LEU A 169 -1.15 -29.39 -2.28
C LEU A 169 -1.60 -28.02 -2.79
N VAL A 170 -2.10 -27.14 -1.91
CA VAL A 170 -2.49 -25.78 -2.29
C VAL A 170 -1.30 -24.96 -2.77
N LEU A 171 -0.14 -25.08 -2.11
CA LEU A 171 1.09 -24.39 -2.53
C LEU A 171 1.60 -24.92 -3.89
N ALA A 172 1.34 -26.18 -4.19
CA ALA A 172 1.61 -26.78 -5.51
C ALA A 172 0.48 -26.52 -6.53
N CYS A 173 -0.50 -25.67 -6.18
CA CYS A 173 -1.69 -25.39 -6.98
C CYS A 173 -2.52 -26.63 -7.36
N THR A 174 -2.50 -27.63 -6.50
CA THR A 174 -3.26 -28.86 -6.69
C THR A 174 -4.53 -28.83 -5.84
N ASN A 175 -5.65 -29.28 -6.41
CA ASN A 175 -6.89 -29.39 -5.63
C ASN A 175 -6.76 -30.52 -4.58
N PRO A 176 -6.75 -30.20 -3.26
CA PRO A 176 -6.57 -31.21 -2.21
C PRO A 176 -7.73 -32.18 -2.07
N THR A 177 -8.87 -31.92 -2.71
CA THR A 177 -10.07 -32.81 -2.67
C THR A 177 -10.05 -33.86 -3.78
N VAL A 178 -9.11 -33.76 -4.73
CA VAL A 178 -8.99 -34.71 -5.84
C VAL A 178 -7.90 -35.74 -5.52
N ALA A 179 -8.28 -36.97 -5.24
CA ALA A 179 -7.34 -38.04 -4.99
C ALA A 179 -6.45 -38.30 -6.23
N GLY A 180 -5.14 -38.38 -6.02
CA GLY A 180 -4.15 -38.58 -7.09
C GLY A 180 -3.90 -37.38 -7.99
N ALA A 181 -4.38 -36.19 -7.63
CA ALA A 181 -4.10 -34.96 -8.35
C ALA A 181 -2.59 -34.68 -8.43
N THR A 182 -2.10 -34.35 -9.64
CA THR A 182 -0.73 -33.88 -9.87
C THR A 182 -0.66 -32.36 -9.78
N PRO A 183 0.49 -31.79 -9.38
CA PRO A 183 0.69 -30.36 -9.45
C PRO A 183 0.39 -29.81 -10.84
N ASP A 184 -0.32 -28.68 -10.89
CA ASP A 184 -0.50 -27.94 -12.13
C ASP A 184 0.85 -27.33 -12.55
N SER A 185 1.44 -27.85 -13.63
CA SER A 185 2.73 -27.39 -14.15
C SER A 185 2.70 -25.94 -14.63
N THR A 186 1.50 -25.35 -14.80
CA THR A 186 1.33 -23.95 -15.17
C THR A 186 1.28 -23.03 -13.94
N CYS A 187 1.22 -23.58 -12.71
CA CYS A 187 1.16 -22.82 -11.48
C CYS A 187 2.54 -22.33 -11.01
N ASP A 188 3.12 -21.48 -11.82
CA ASP A 188 4.49 -20.99 -11.71
C ASP A 188 4.57 -19.46 -11.48
N SER A 189 3.44 -18.84 -11.15
CA SER A 189 3.37 -17.42 -10.82
C SER A 189 2.56 -17.14 -9.55
N GLU A 190 2.84 -16.00 -8.91
CA GLU A 190 2.11 -15.56 -7.70
C GLU A 190 0.59 -15.44 -7.94
N ILE A 191 0.15 -15.10 -9.16
CA ILE A 191 -1.28 -14.99 -9.48
C ILE A 191 -1.94 -16.36 -9.45
N LEU A 192 -1.33 -17.38 -10.05
CA LEU A 192 -1.88 -18.74 -10.08
C LEU A 192 -1.86 -19.39 -8.71
N ILE A 193 -0.77 -19.20 -7.97
CA ILE A 193 -0.67 -19.66 -6.58
C ILE A 193 -1.74 -18.97 -5.71
N SER A 194 -1.98 -17.68 -5.89
CA SER A 194 -3.05 -16.95 -5.19
C SER A 194 -4.43 -17.50 -5.52
N ASN A 195 -4.71 -17.84 -6.77
CA ASN A 195 -5.97 -18.47 -7.15
C ASN A 195 -6.22 -19.78 -6.38
N ALA A 196 -5.21 -20.63 -6.25
CA ALA A 196 -5.31 -21.85 -5.46
C ALA A 196 -5.52 -21.56 -3.97
N ARG A 197 -4.76 -20.61 -3.42
CA ARG A 197 -4.88 -20.17 -2.02
C ARG A 197 -6.27 -19.62 -1.69
N MET A 198 -6.86 -18.86 -2.61
CA MET A 198 -8.22 -18.31 -2.42
C MET A 198 -9.33 -19.37 -2.61
N THR A 199 -9.02 -20.50 -3.23
CA THR A 199 -10.02 -21.52 -3.56
C THR A 199 -10.05 -22.65 -2.54
N TYR A 200 -8.90 -23.14 -2.08
CA TYR A 200 -8.79 -24.37 -1.32
C TYR A 200 -8.35 -24.17 0.12
N GLN A 201 -8.95 -24.98 1.03
CA GLN A 201 -8.52 -25.06 2.42
C GLN A 201 -7.14 -25.73 2.53
N PRO A 202 -6.32 -25.36 3.52
CA PRO A 202 -6.61 -24.43 4.63
C PRO A 202 -6.35 -22.95 4.31
N CYS A 203 -5.75 -22.62 3.17
CA CYS A 203 -5.28 -21.28 2.83
C CYS A 203 -6.45 -20.30 2.56
N LYS A 204 -7.58 -20.81 2.05
CA LYS A 204 -8.75 -20.03 1.65
C LYS A 204 -9.23 -19.08 2.77
N THR A 205 -9.21 -19.51 4.01
CA THR A 205 -9.75 -18.74 5.14
C THR A 205 -9.16 -17.32 5.21
N CYS A 206 -7.85 -17.19 5.03
CA CYS A 206 -7.15 -15.90 5.06
C CYS A 206 -7.01 -15.28 3.67
N HIS A 207 -6.60 -16.08 2.67
CA HIS A 207 -6.26 -15.56 1.35
C HIS A 207 -7.47 -15.02 0.59
N SER A 208 -8.67 -15.57 0.77
CA SER A 208 -9.88 -15.01 0.15
C SER A 208 -10.21 -13.59 0.66
N GLN A 209 -9.74 -13.23 1.85
CA GLN A 209 -9.98 -11.93 2.44
C GLN A 209 -8.90 -10.89 2.06
N MET A 210 -7.64 -11.28 1.92
CA MET A 210 -6.52 -10.32 1.70
C MET A 210 -6.01 -10.28 0.26
N ASP A 211 -5.92 -11.41 -0.44
CA ASP A 211 -5.34 -11.45 -1.80
C ASP A 211 -6.06 -10.56 -2.82
N PRO A 212 -7.41 -10.40 -2.77
CA PRO A 212 -8.13 -9.48 -3.64
C PRO A 212 -7.58 -8.06 -3.64
N TYR A 213 -7.17 -7.53 -2.46
CA TYR A 213 -6.59 -6.20 -2.36
C TYR A 213 -5.22 -6.05 -3.04
N SER A 214 -4.46 -7.13 -3.14
CA SER A 214 -3.20 -7.13 -3.87
C SER A 214 -3.40 -7.30 -5.37
N ARG A 215 -4.43 -8.02 -5.79
CA ARG A 215 -4.64 -8.32 -7.22
C ARG A 215 -4.93 -7.07 -8.03
N VAL A 216 -5.61 -6.08 -7.48
CA VAL A 216 -5.79 -4.76 -8.13
C VAL A 216 -4.48 -4.01 -8.34
N LEU A 217 -3.39 -4.42 -7.66
CA LEU A 217 -2.05 -3.83 -7.74
C LEU A 217 -1.09 -4.63 -8.65
N GLN A 218 -1.54 -5.69 -9.33
CA GLN A 218 -0.65 -6.59 -10.07
C GLN A 218 0.04 -5.98 -11.29
N ASN A 219 -0.48 -4.89 -11.83
CA ASN A 219 0.19 -4.13 -12.87
C ASN A 219 1.47 -3.41 -12.40
N PHE A 220 1.80 -3.48 -11.12
CA PHE A 220 3.01 -2.86 -10.58
C PHE A 220 3.99 -3.91 -10.09
N GLY A 221 5.18 -3.92 -10.68
CA GLY A 221 6.27 -4.82 -10.33
C GLY A 221 6.83 -4.63 -8.92
N PRO A 222 7.88 -5.40 -8.55
CA PRO A 222 8.42 -5.39 -7.18
C PRO A 222 9.13 -4.08 -6.80
N ILE A 223 9.53 -3.27 -7.76
CA ILE A 223 10.08 -1.93 -7.55
C ILE A 223 9.08 -0.81 -7.90
N GLY A 224 7.81 -1.16 -8.16
CA GLY A 224 6.78 -0.20 -8.55
C GLY A 224 6.76 0.16 -10.05
N ASN A 225 7.54 -0.48 -10.89
CA ASN A 225 7.46 -0.33 -12.34
C ASN A 225 6.12 -0.86 -12.88
N TYR A 226 5.55 -0.14 -13.84
CA TYR A 226 4.29 -0.57 -14.49
C TYR A 226 4.54 -1.71 -15.46
N ARG A 227 3.66 -2.72 -15.46
CA ARG A 227 3.73 -3.88 -16.35
C ARG A 227 2.33 -4.37 -16.73
N THR A 228 2.20 -4.93 -17.94
CA THR A 228 0.95 -5.53 -18.45
C THR A 228 1.02 -7.06 -18.54
N VAL A 229 2.20 -7.61 -18.30
CA VAL A 229 2.44 -9.05 -18.29
C VAL A 229 3.14 -9.46 -16.98
N ASP A 230 2.89 -10.69 -16.56
CA ASP A 230 3.57 -11.30 -15.41
C ASP A 230 5.01 -11.70 -15.76
N GLU A 231 5.72 -12.31 -14.81
CA GLU A 231 7.09 -12.80 -14.96
C GLU A 231 7.23 -13.95 -15.94
N LYS A 232 6.13 -14.49 -16.44
CA LYS A 232 6.06 -15.55 -17.46
C LYS A 232 5.52 -15.04 -18.81
N GLY A 233 5.33 -13.74 -18.96
CA GLY A 233 4.84 -13.11 -20.18
C GLY A 233 3.33 -13.24 -20.40
N ARG A 234 2.56 -13.67 -19.40
CA ARG A 234 1.09 -13.76 -19.49
C ARG A 234 0.45 -12.43 -19.14
N SER A 235 -0.62 -12.07 -19.84
CA SER A 235 -1.39 -10.85 -19.57
C SER A 235 -1.89 -10.80 -18.13
N ILE A 236 -1.72 -9.67 -17.50
CA ILE A 236 -2.23 -9.38 -16.15
C ILE A 236 -3.66 -8.85 -16.29
N ASP A 237 -4.60 -9.51 -15.60
CA ASP A 237 -5.95 -8.99 -15.36
C ASP A 237 -6.06 -8.56 -13.89
N PRO A 238 -6.11 -7.24 -13.63
CA PRO A 238 -6.27 -6.71 -12.27
C PRO A 238 -7.73 -6.64 -11.82
N THR A 239 -8.64 -7.36 -12.47
CA THR A 239 -10.06 -7.38 -12.12
C THR A 239 -10.30 -8.33 -10.95
N VAL A 240 -11.06 -7.87 -9.96
CA VAL A 240 -11.35 -8.61 -8.73
C VAL A 240 -12.79 -8.39 -8.31
N THR A 241 -13.46 -9.47 -7.89
CA THR A 241 -14.73 -9.40 -7.14
C THR A 241 -14.45 -9.66 -5.67
N PHE A 242 -14.87 -8.76 -4.81
CA PHE A 242 -14.62 -8.84 -3.37
C PHE A 242 -15.63 -9.77 -2.68
N VAL A 243 -15.11 -10.61 -1.77
CA VAL A 243 -15.92 -11.58 -1.01
C VAL A 243 -16.86 -10.89 -0.02
N PRO A 244 -17.93 -11.57 0.45
CA PRO A 244 -18.92 -11.00 1.37
C PRO A 244 -18.36 -10.46 2.69
N SER A 245 -17.21 -10.97 3.16
CA SER A 245 -16.54 -10.48 4.37
C SER A 245 -15.70 -9.21 4.14
N SER A 246 -15.52 -8.80 2.91
CA SER A 246 -14.81 -7.55 2.58
C SER A 246 -15.71 -6.34 2.84
N PRO A 247 -15.13 -5.19 3.26
CA PRO A 247 -15.85 -3.92 3.27
C PRO A 247 -16.40 -3.47 1.90
N LEU A 248 -15.86 -4.02 0.81
CA LEU A 248 -16.31 -3.80 -0.57
C LEU A 248 -17.12 -4.98 -1.11
N ALA A 249 -17.81 -5.72 -0.23
CA ALA A 249 -18.53 -6.95 -0.57
C ALA A 249 -19.38 -6.84 -1.84
N GLY A 250 -19.24 -7.81 -2.72
CA GLY A 250 -20.02 -7.92 -3.96
C GLY A 250 -19.62 -6.94 -5.08
N THR A 251 -18.69 -6.00 -4.85
CA THR A 251 -18.20 -5.13 -5.91
C THR A 251 -17.14 -5.83 -6.75
N THR A 252 -17.18 -5.57 -8.07
CA THR A 252 -16.12 -5.97 -9.00
C THR A 252 -15.39 -4.73 -9.48
N LEU A 253 -14.08 -4.69 -9.27
CA LEU A 253 -13.23 -3.55 -9.59
C LEU A 253 -12.05 -3.98 -10.45
N THR A 254 -11.66 -3.12 -11.39
CA THR A 254 -10.50 -3.34 -12.26
C THR A 254 -9.43 -2.30 -11.97
N GLY A 255 -8.29 -2.76 -11.48
CA GLY A 255 -7.12 -1.92 -11.19
C GLY A 255 -7.25 -1.03 -9.94
N VAL A 256 -6.12 -0.46 -9.56
CA VAL A 256 -5.99 0.23 -8.28
C VAL A 256 -6.73 1.57 -8.23
N GLN A 257 -6.87 2.28 -9.36
CA GLN A 257 -7.57 3.58 -9.37
C GLN A 257 -9.04 3.42 -9.01
N ASN A 258 -9.74 2.43 -9.61
CA ASN A 258 -11.13 2.14 -9.25
C ASN A 258 -11.24 1.64 -7.80
N PHE A 259 -10.27 0.86 -7.35
CA PHE A 259 -10.21 0.38 -5.99
C PHE A 259 -10.08 1.52 -4.97
N THR A 260 -9.12 2.44 -5.15
CA THR A 260 -8.93 3.57 -4.23
C THR A 260 -10.12 4.54 -4.25
N GLN A 261 -10.75 4.77 -5.40
CA GLN A 261 -11.97 5.56 -5.49
C GLN A 261 -13.13 4.91 -4.73
N ALA A 262 -13.29 3.58 -4.84
CA ALA A 262 -14.30 2.86 -4.08
C ALA A 262 -14.04 2.94 -2.57
N LEU A 263 -12.78 2.85 -2.13
CA LEU A 263 -12.41 3.01 -0.73
C LEU A 263 -12.77 4.40 -0.19
N VAL A 264 -12.43 5.45 -0.92
CA VAL A 264 -12.76 6.84 -0.57
C VAL A 264 -14.28 7.02 -0.51
N SER A 265 -15.00 6.61 -1.56
CA SER A 265 -16.45 6.77 -1.66
C SER A 265 -17.23 6.00 -0.59
N SER A 266 -16.69 4.92 -0.06
CA SER A 266 -17.31 4.12 1.00
C SER A 266 -17.10 4.68 2.41
N GLY A 267 -16.20 5.65 2.59
CA GLY A 267 -15.85 6.21 3.90
C GLY A 267 -15.06 5.24 4.81
N ILE A 268 -14.61 4.09 4.29
CA ILE A 268 -13.86 3.10 5.07
C ILE A 268 -12.52 3.68 5.54
N ILE A 269 -11.89 4.48 4.69
CA ILE A 269 -10.60 5.11 4.97
C ILE A 269 -10.69 6.03 6.19
N ASP A 270 -11.79 6.74 6.38
CA ASP A 270 -11.96 7.69 7.47
C ASP A 270 -11.85 7.01 8.83
N GLY A 271 -12.53 5.88 9.02
CA GLY A 271 -12.47 5.11 10.27
C GLY A 271 -11.07 4.56 10.53
N CYS A 272 -10.44 3.99 9.52
CA CYS A 272 -9.07 3.47 9.66
C CYS A 272 -8.05 4.58 9.92
N SER A 273 -8.18 5.74 9.28
CA SER A 273 -7.28 6.89 9.50
C SER A 273 -7.31 7.36 10.96
N VAL A 274 -8.48 7.38 11.59
CA VAL A 274 -8.62 7.67 13.04
C VAL A 274 -7.88 6.63 13.86
N GLN A 275 -8.05 5.35 13.57
CA GLN A 275 -7.40 4.26 14.31
C GLN A 275 -5.88 4.32 14.19
N GLN A 276 -5.35 4.56 13.00
CA GLN A 276 -3.91 4.68 12.76
C GLN A 276 -3.32 5.88 13.48
N MET A 277 -3.95 7.04 13.36
CA MET A 277 -3.49 8.27 14.00
C MET A 277 -3.53 8.16 15.53
N ALA A 278 -4.59 7.59 16.07
CA ALA A 278 -4.73 7.39 17.50
C ALA A 278 -3.76 6.32 18.03
N SER A 279 -3.54 5.22 17.32
CA SER A 279 -2.53 4.21 17.67
C SER A 279 -1.14 4.83 17.77
N TYR A 280 -0.81 5.74 16.86
CA TYR A 280 0.44 6.48 16.92
C TYR A 280 0.50 7.41 18.14
N ALA A 281 -0.55 8.19 18.39
CA ALA A 281 -0.60 9.14 19.50
C ALA A 281 -0.45 8.48 20.87
N ILE A 282 -0.94 7.25 21.03
CA ILE A 282 -0.88 6.52 22.31
C ILE A 282 0.24 5.48 22.37
N GLY A 283 0.97 5.26 21.27
CA GLY A 283 2.07 4.30 21.17
C GLY A 283 1.64 2.83 21.28
N SER A 284 0.37 2.50 20.97
CA SER A 284 -0.13 1.12 20.98
C SER A 284 -1.36 0.97 20.09
N ALA A 285 -1.59 -0.25 19.58
CA ALA A 285 -2.76 -0.54 18.75
C ALA A 285 -4.06 -0.21 19.47
N ILE A 286 -4.95 0.48 18.74
CA ILE A 286 -6.21 1.01 19.28
C ILE A 286 -7.35 0.00 19.29
N GLN A 287 -7.12 -1.23 18.85
CA GLN A 287 -8.14 -2.30 18.77
C GLN A 287 -8.97 -2.54 20.05
N LYS A 288 -8.62 -1.87 21.14
CA LYS A 288 -9.30 -1.97 22.43
C LYS A 288 -10.29 -0.83 22.72
N TYR A 289 -10.40 0.17 21.86
CA TYR A 289 -11.29 1.32 22.09
C TYR A 289 -12.64 1.11 21.42
N SER A 290 -13.66 1.66 22.03
CA SER A 290 -15.03 1.51 21.52
C SER A 290 -15.18 2.18 20.14
N THR A 291 -15.95 1.55 19.28
CA THR A 291 -16.32 2.14 17.97
C THR A 291 -16.94 3.53 18.13
N CYS A 292 -17.67 3.79 19.22
CA CYS A 292 -18.26 5.10 19.50
C CYS A 292 -17.22 6.23 19.63
N GLU A 293 -16.04 5.97 20.24
CA GLU A 293 -14.99 6.97 20.39
C GLU A 293 -14.30 7.25 19.06
N ILE A 294 -14.06 6.20 18.25
CA ILE A 294 -13.53 6.34 16.89
C ILE A 294 -14.50 7.15 16.02
N ASP A 295 -15.79 6.81 16.07
CA ASP A 295 -16.84 7.50 15.31
C ASP A 295 -17.01 8.96 15.74
N ALA A 296 -16.87 9.27 17.02
CA ALA A 296 -16.91 10.66 17.52
C ALA A 296 -15.76 11.52 16.92
N VAL A 297 -14.55 10.98 16.84
CA VAL A 297 -13.43 11.67 16.20
C VAL A 297 -13.66 11.79 14.70
N ARG A 298 -14.09 10.70 14.03
CA ARG A 298 -14.36 10.67 12.59
C ARG A 298 -15.38 11.73 12.18
N THR A 299 -16.49 11.82 12.90
CA THR A 299 -17.57 12.79 12.61
C THR A 299 -17.21 14.24 12.92
N SER A 300 -16.24 14.47 13.80
CA SER A 300 -15.73 15.82 14.11
C SER A 300 -14.66 16.32 13.15
N THR A 301 -14.17 15.46 12.23
CA THR A 301 -13.10 15.77 11.27
C THR A 301 -13.69 16.37 9.99
N ASP A 302 -13.01 17.40 9.45
CA ASP A 302 -13.36 18.03 8.17
C ASP A 302 -12.79 17.30 6.93
N GLY A 303 -12.31 16.08 7.11
CA GLY A 303 -11.66 15.26 6.09
C GLY A 303 -10.19 15.58 5.85
N THR A 304 -9.61 16.55 6.57
CA THR A 304 -8.18 16.85 6.47
C THR A 304 -7.37 16.11 7.54
N ILE A 305 -6.12 15.74 7.20
CA ILE A 305 -5.20 15.11 8.14
C ILE A 305 -4.88 16.03 9.33
N LYS A 306 -4.86 17.34 9.12
CA LYS A 306 -4.63 18.32 10.19
C LYS A 306 -5.77 18.34 11.20
N SER A 307 -7.00 18.31 10.72
CA SER A 307 -8.21 18.21 11.55
C SER A 307 -8.25 16.88 12.28
N LEU A 308 -8.01 15.79 11.57
CA LEU A 308 -7.93 14.45 12.14
C LEU A 308 -6.92 14.40 13.30
N PHE A 309 -5.69 14.85 13.07
CA PHE A 309 -4.65 14.85 14.09
C PHE A 309 -5.05 15.70 15.32
N SER A 310 -5.61 16.88 15.10
CA SER A 310 -6.07 17.75 16.17
C SER A 310 -7.17 17.09 16.99
N ASN A 311 -8.15 16.49 16.34
CA ASN A 311 -9.30 15.84 17.01
C ASN A 311 -8.87 14.58 17.77
N VAL A 312 -7.94 13.79 17.21
CA VAL A 312 -7.35 12.65 17.92
C VAL A 312 -6.63 13.08 19.18
N LEU A 313 -5.81 14.12 19.14
CA LEU A 313 -5.10 14.63 20.33
C LEU A 313 -6.06 15.19 21.40
N LEU A 314 -7.21 15.68 21.00
CA LEU A 314 -8.23 16.21 21.91
C LEU A 314 -9.18 15.12 22.44
N ALA A 315 -9.18 13.93 21.84
CA ALA A 315 -10.05 12.83 22.22
C ALA A 315 -9.77 12.34 23.65
N ASN A 316 -10.83 11.99 24.37
CA ASN A 316 -10.74 11.58 25.78
C ASN A 316 -9.82 10.37 25.98
N PHE A 317 -9.85 9.38 25.09
CA PHE A 317 -9.02 8.19 25.20
C PHE A 317 -7.51 8.47 25.09
N VAL A 318 -7.12 9.52 24.33
CA VAL A 318 -5.71 9.98 24.27
C VAL A 318 -5.34 10.76 25.51
N ARG A 319 -6.21 11.70 25.92
CA ARG A 319 -5.98 12.59 27.08
C ARG A 319 -5.97 11.85 28.41
N ALA A 320 -6.88 10.88 28.60
CA ALA A 320 -6.93 10.08 29.81
C ALA A 320 -5.66 9.25 30.00
N ARG A 321 -5.05 8.76 28.92
CA ARG A 321 -3.81 7.99 29.00
C ARG A 321 -2.57 8.88 29.22
N ALA A 322 -2.57 10.08 28.64
CA ALA A 322 -1.51 11.07 28.90
C ALA A 322 -1.57 11.64 30.32
N GLY A 323 -2.74 11.69 30.93
CA GLY A 323 -2.97 12.16 32.28
C GLY A 323 -2.67 11.17 33.42
N GLY A 324 -2.25 9.93 33.08
CA GLY A 324 -1.87 8.86 34.00
C GLY A 324 -2.60 8.91 35.36
N THR A 325 -3.55 8.04 35.60
CA THR A 325 -4.03 7.83 36.96
C THR A 325 -2.85 7.47 37.85
N LYS A 326 -2.56 8.35 38.81
CA LYS A 326 -1.69 8.05 39.95
C LYS A 326 -2.24 6.87 40.73
#